data_d590dc013e9821ae7285a7c3bc271412
#
_entry.id   d590dc013e9821ae7285a7c3bc271412
#
_cell.length_a   1.000
_cell.length_b   1.000
_cell.length_c   1.000
_cell.angle_alpha   90.00
_cell.angle_beta   90.00
_cell.angle_gamma   90.00
#
_symmetry.space_group_name_H-M   'P 1'
#
loop_
_entity.id
_entity.type
_entity.pdbx_description
1 polymer ?
#
loop_
_entity_poly.entity_id
_entity_poly.type
_entity_poly.pdbx_seq_one_letter_code
_entity_poly.pdbx_strand_id
1 'polypeptide(L)' 'SITAAFAASSILVIIAVVVLVLRNILEYRAKKKGQEQAAS' A
#
# COMPACT_ATOMS: atom_id res chain seq x y z
N SER A 1 -18.41 10.23 -20.98
CA SER A 1 -17.26 10.79 -21.66
C SER A 1 -16.00 10.01 -21.31
N ILE A 2 -15.11 9.90 -22.27
CA ILE A 2 -13.88 9.13 -22.12
C ILE A 2 -12.98 9.74 -21.04
N THR A 3 -12.96 11.04 -20.95
CA THR A 3 -12.13 11.76 -19.97
C THR A 3 -12.56 11.44 -18.54
N ALA A 4 -13.87 11.42 -18.30
CA ALA A 4 -14.37 11.12 -16.95
C ALA A 4 -14.09 9.67 -16.56
N ALA A 5 -14.25 8.74 -17.50
CA ALA A 5 -13.95 7.33 -17.24
C ALA A 5 -12.45 7.13 -16.96
N PHE A 6 -11.62 7.85 -17.69
CA PHE A 6 -10.17 7.77 -17.51
C PHE A 6 -9.77 8.31 -16.14
N ALA A 7 -10.36 9.42 -15.72
CA ALA A 7 -10.09 10.01 -14.41
C ALA A 7 -10.52 9.07 -13.29
N ALA A 8 -11.68 8.46 -13.40
CA ALA A 8 -12.17 7.52 -12.39
C ALA A 8 -11.25 6.31 -12.27
N SER A 9 -10.84 5.75 -13.41
CA SER A 9 -9.92 4.62 -13.42
C SER A 9 -8.57 4.99 -12.81
N SER A 10 -8.07 6.18 -13.12
CA SER A 10 -6.80 6.64 -12.57
C SER A 10 -6.85 6.75 -11.05
N ILE A 11 -7.94 7.30 -10.53
CA ILE A 11 -8.12 7.41 -9.08
C ILE A 11 -8.14 6.03 -8.43
N LEU A 12 -8.85 5.09 -9.02
CA LEU A 12 -8.93 3.72 -8.49
C LEU A 12 -7.56 3.05 -8.49
N VAL A 13 -6.79 3.22 -9.55
CA VAL A 13 -5.46 2.64 -9.63
C VAL A 13 -4.53 3.25 -8.58
N ILE A 14 -4.60 4.57 -8.41
CA ILE A 14 -3.77 5.25 -7.41
C ILE A 14 -4.11 4.74 -6.02
N ILE A 15 -5.38 4.62 -5.68
CA ILE A 15 -5.81 4.11 -4.39
C ILE A 15 -5.31 2.69 -4.19
N ALA A 16 -5.44 1.84 -5.18
CA ALA A 16 -4.98 0.46 -5.11
C ALA A 16 -3.48 0.38 -4.86
N VAL A 17 -2.71 1.19 -5.58
CA VAL A 17 -1.25 1.22 -5.43
C VAL A 17 -0.88 1.73 -4.03
N VAL A 18 -1.53 2.78 -3.56
CA VAL A 18 -1.27 3.33 -2.23
C VAL A 18 -1.55 2.29 -1.16
N VAL A 19 -2.68 1.62 -1.25
CA VAL A 19 -3.04 0.57 -0.28
C VAL A 19 -2.02 -0.56 -0.31
N LEU A 20 -1.60 -0.96 -1.49
CA LEU A 20 -0.63 -2.03 -1.64
C LEU A 20 0.72 -1.65 -1.03
N VAL A 21 1.17 -0.44 -1.29
CA VAL A 21 2.44 0.07 -0.74
C VAL A 21 2.35 0.16 0.79
N LEU A 22 1.25 0.67 1.30
CA LEU A 22 1.05 0.77 2.75
C LEU A 22 1.08 -0.61 3.40
N ARG A 23 0.41 -1.58 2.81
CA ARG A 23 0.43 -2.96 3.32
C ARG A 23 1.83 -3.53 3.32
N ASN A 24 2.57 -3.33 2.25
CA ASN A 24 3.94 -3.81 2.14
C ASN A 24 4.82 -3.22 3.24
N ILE A 25 4.70 -1.91 3.45
CA ILE A 25 5.47 -1.23 4.49
C ILE A 25 5.08 -1.75 5.88
N LEU A 26 3.79 -1.91 6.13
CA LEU A 26 3.32 -2.41 7.42
C LEU A 26 3.80 -3.82 7.70
N GLU A 27 3.75 -4.69 6.69
CA GLU A 27 4.25 -6.05 6.83
C GLU A 27 5.75 -6.08 7.11
N TYR A 28 6.49 -5.25 6.40
CA TYR A 28 7.93 -5.16 6.59
C TYR A 28 8.25 -4.67 8.02
N ARG A 29 7.55 -3.66 8.47
CA ARG A 29 7.75 -3.12 9.82
C ARG A 29 7.37 -4.14 10.89
N ALA A 30 6.28 -4.83 10.69
CA ALA A 30 5.83 -5.85 11.64
C ALA A 30 6.86 -6.96 11.75
N LYS A 31 7.42 -7.41 10.64
CA LYS A 31 8.46 -8.43 10.65
C LYS A 31 9.71 -7.95 11.37
N LYS A 32 10.13 -6.72 11.09
CA LYS A 32 11.31 -6.16 11.72
C LYS A 32 11.12 -5.99 13.22
N LYS A 33 9.94 -5.50 13.61
CA LYS A 33 9.61 -5.32 15.02
C LYS A 33 9.58 -6.65 15.76
N GLY A 34 9.02 -7.67 15.12
CA GLY A 34 9.01 -9.01 15.69
C GLY A 34 10.41 -9.56 15.90
N GLN A 35 11.29 -9.37 14.93
CA GLN A 35 12.67 -9.80 15.03
C GLN A 35 13.43 -9.03 16.10
N GLU A 36 13.23 -7.74 16.18
CA GLU A 36 13.86 -6.91 17.19
C GLU A 36 13.43 -7.31 18.59
N GLN A 37 12.14 -7.55 18.78
CA GLN A 37 11.62 -7.98 20.07
C GLN A 37 12.15 -9.36 20.45
N ALA A 38 12.28 -10.24 19.47
CA ALA A 38 12.84 -11.56 19.71
C ALA A 38 14.33 -11.47 20.07
N ALA A 39 15.03 -10.52 19.48
CA ALA A 39 16.44 -10.32 19.77
C ALA A 39 16.66 -9.64 21.11
N SER A 40 15.69 -8.82 21.53
CA SER A 40 15.76 -8.13 22.81
C SER A 40 15.33 -9.05 23.94
#